data_bfac27a7008913fdc3394686c61e76e8
#
_entry.id   bfac27a7008913fdc3394686c61e76e8
#
_cell.length_a   1.000
_cell.length_b   1.000
_cell.length_c   1.000
_cell.angle_alpha   90.00
_cell.angle_beta   90.00
_cell.angle_gamma   90.00
#
_symmetry.space_group_name_H-M   'P 1'
#
loop_
_entity.id
_entity.type
_entity.pdbx_description
1 polymer ?
#
loop_
_entity_poly.entity_id
_entity_poly.type
_entity_poly.pdbx_seq_one_letter_code
_entity_poly.pdbx_strand_id
1 'polypeptide(L)'
;MDAESLLKDKIVLAVDDEVDVTDTIVEVLDMCLVRKANDYETARQLLMSYTFDIVILDIMGVNGFELLKTSVKRGFPTVMLTAYALTPEALEKSIKLGAVSFLPKEKMSDLDEFLADVVLKGGQPVWGKLFDKLGEFFNKRFGPDWNERNKFFK
;
A
#
# COMPACT_ATOMS: atom_id res chain seq x y z
N MET A 1 -1.19 -14.44 16.20
CA MET A 1 -1.41 -13.03 16.58
C MET A 1 -2.41 -12.41 15.65
N ASP A 2 -3.36 -11.69 16.18
CA ASP A 2 -4.33 -10.99 15.33
C ASP A 2 -3.77 -9.67 14.78
N ALA A 3 -4.48 -9.08 13.83
CA ALA A 3 -4.04 -7.85 13.17
C ALA A 3 -3.89 -6.70 14.17
N GLU A 4 -4.84 -6.57 15.10
CA GLU A 4 -4.80 -5.51 16.10
C GLU A 4 -3.53 -5.57 16.95
N SER A 5 -3.16 -6.75 17.43
CA SER A 5 -1.95 -6.94 18.23
C SER A 5 -0.68 -6.66 17.43
N LEU A 6 -0.63 -7.10 16.16
CA LEU A 6 0.53 -6.89 15.29
C LEU A 6 0.74 -5.43 14.93
N LEU A 7 -0.35 -4.67 14.80
CA LEU A 7 -0.31 -3.28 14.33
C LEU A 7 -0.34 -2.27 15.46
N LYS A 8 -0.54 -2.70 16.70
CA LYS A 8 -0.67 -1.78 17.82
C LYS A 8 0.52 -0.84 17.92
N ASP A 9 0.22 0.45 17.98
CA ASP A 9 1.19 1.55 18.10
C ASP A 9 2.17 1.68 16.94
N LYS A 10 1.95 0.98 15.82
CA LYS A 10 2.75 1.17 14.62
C LYS A 10 2.52 2.57 14.06
N ILE A 11 3.58 3.21 13.61
CA ILE A 11 3.55 4.55 13.05
C ILE A 11 3.36 4.43 11.54
N VAL A 12 2.24 4.94 11.05
CA VAL A 12 1.83 4.78 9.65
C VAL A 12 1.68 6.15 9.00
N LEU A 13 2.24 6.31 7.80
CA LEU A 13 1.94 7.47 6.96
C LEU A 13 0.91 7.07 5.91
N ALA A 14 -0.19 7.81 5.85
CA ALA A 14 -1.26 7.60 4.86
C ALA A 14 -1.31 8.79 3.92
N VAL A 15 -1.12 8.54 2.62
CA VAL A 15 -1.05 9.60 1.61
C VAL A 15 -2.10 9.38 0.53
N ASP A 16 -3.00 10.33 0.37
CA ASP A 16 -4.03 10.33 -0.67
C ASP A 16 -4.53 11.77 -0.80
N ASP A 17 -4.78 12.25 -2.03
CA ASP A 17 -5.31 13.59 -2.23
C ASP A 17 -6.78 13.72 -1.81
N GLU A 18 -7.47 12.60 -1.64
CA GLU A 18 -8.84 12.58 -1.13
C GLU A 18 -8.83 12.47 0.39
N VAL A 19 -9.27 13.52 1.08
CA VAL A 19 -9.32 13.57 2.54
C VAL A 19 -10.17 12.43 3.11
N ASP A 20 -11.28 12.09 2.45
CA ASP A 20 -12.14 10.99 2.88
C ASP A 20 -11.40 9.65 2.92
N VAL A 21 -10.46 9.43 2.01
CA VAL A 21 -9.66 8.20 1.98
C VAL A 21 -8.71 8.15 3.18
N THR A 22 -7.96 9.23 3.43
CA THR A 22 -7.05 9.26 4.57
C THR A 22 -7.81 9.19 5.89
N ASP A 23 -8.98 9.79 5.99
CA ASP A 23 -9.82 9.68 7.18
C ASP A 23 -10.32 8.25 7.40
N THR A 24 -10.70 7.54 6.33
CA THR A 24 -11.10 6.13 6.42
C THR A 24 -9.93 5.26 6.88
N ILE A 25 -8.72 5.52 6.39
CA ILE A 25 -7.52 4.80 6.83
C ILE A 25 -7.33 4.97 8.34
N VAL A 26 -7.48 6.19 8.85
CA VAL A 26 -7.38 6.44 10.31
C VAL A 26 -8.41 5.62 11.08
N GLU A 27 -9.65 5.55 10.58
CA GLU A 27 -10.71 4.79 11.23
C GLU A 27 -10.42 3.28 11.24
N VAL A 28 -9.99 2.74 10.11
CA VAL A 28 -9.69 1.30 9.99
C VAL A 28 -8.46 0.93 10.83
N LEU A 29 -7.48 1.82 10.89
CA LEU A 29 -6.23 1.60 11.64
C LEU A 29 -6.25 2.30 13.00
N ASP A 30 -7.33 2.18 13.74
CA ASP A 30 -7.49 2.86 15.03
C ASP A 30 -6.47 2.40 16.09
N MET A 31 -5.85 1.22 15.88
CA MET A 31 -4.79 0.72 16.76
C MET A 31 -3.41 1.30 16.43
N CYS A 32 -3.27 2.00 15.29
CA CYS A 32 -2.01 2.58 14.84
C CYS A 32 -1.94 4.06 15.17
N LEU A 33 -0.73 4.62 15.05
CA LEU A 33 -0.50 6.06 15.09
C LEU A 33 -0.38 6.53 13.64
N VAL A 34 -1.46 7.07 13.08
CA VAL A 34 -1.51 7.43 11.66
C VAL A 34 -1.27 8.93 11.47
N ARG A 35 -0.32 9.27 10.60
CA ARG A 35 -0.16 10.62 10.07
C ARG A 35 -0.73 10.67 8.67
N LYS A 36 -1.44 11.76 8.36
CA LYS A 36 -2.08 11.95 7.05
C LYS A 36 -1.33 13.00 6.24
N ALA A 37 -1.23 12.78 4.93
CA ALA A 37 -0.77 13.77 3.98
C ALA A 37 -1.69 13.71 2.75
N ASN A 38 -2.12 14.87 2.27
CA ASN A 38 -3.08 14.94 1.16
C ASN A 38 -2.50 15.59 -0.09
N ASP A 39 -1.20 15.84 -0.11
CA ASP A 39 -0.49 16.36 -1.28
C ASP A 39 0.94 15.83 -1.30
N TYR A 40 1.56 15.94 -2.46
CA TYR A 40 2.91 15.43 -2.71
C TYR A 40 3.94 16.07 -1.76
N GLU A 41 3.94 17.40 -1.65
CA GLU A 41 4.98 18.11 -0.92
C GLU A 41 4.92 17.81 0.59
N THR A 42 3.72 17.78 1.17
CA THR A 42 3.54 17.40 2.57
C THR A 42 4.03 15.99 2.82
N ALA A 43 3.66 15.04 1.95
CA ALA A 43 4.09 13.65 2.06
C ALA A 43 5.61 13.53 1.97
N ARG A 44 6.21 14.22 1.01
CA ARG A 44 7.66 14.21 0.82
C ARG A 44 8.39 14.72 2.06
N GLN A 45 7.94 15.83 2.61
CA GLN A 45 8.53 16.40 3.83
C GLN A 45 8.43 15.43 5.01
N LEU A 46 7.29 14.77 5.18
CA LEU A 46 7.11 13.78 6.24
C LEU A 46 8.03 12.58 6.06
N LEU A 47 8.15 12.08 4.81
CA LEU A 47 9.05 10.96 4.50
C LEU A 47 10.51 11.29 4.78
N MET A 48 10.91 12.55 4.59
CA MET A 48 12.28 12.97 4.81
C MET A 48 12.58 13.30 6.27
N SER A 49 11.57 13.66 7.06
CA SER A 49 11.73 14.18 8.42
C SER A 49 11.46 13.17 9.53
N TYR A 50 10.64 12.16 9.26
CA TYR A 50 10.19 11.20 10.28
C TYR A 50 10.46 9.78 9.85
N THR A 51 10.39 8.84 10.82
CA THR A 51 10.51 7.41 10.58
C THR A 51 9.13 6.77 10.69
N PHE A 52 8.81 5.92 9.74
CA PHE A 52 7.52 5.22 9.70
C PHE A 52 7.72 3.71 9.68
N ASP A 53 6.83 2.99 10.34
CA ASP A 53 6.81 1.53 10.30
C ASP A 53 6.20 1.02 8.99
N ILE A 54 5.20 1.75 8.46
CA ILE A 54 4.53 1.43 7.21
C ILE A 54 4.13 2.74 6.54
N VAL A 55 4.24 2.78 5.21
CA VAL A 55 3.78 3.90 4.40
C VAL A 55 2.73 3.42 3.41
N ILE A 56 1.61 4.10 3.34
CA ILE A 56 0.51 3.81 2.40
C ILE A 56 0.42 4.97 1.42
N LEU A 57 0.58 4.69 0.13
CA LEU A 57 0.62 5.71 -0.92
C LEU A 57 -0.45 5.46 -1.98
N ASP A 58 -1.25 6.49 -2.27
CA ASP A 58 -2.07 6.53 -3.46
C ASP A 58 -1.17 6.64 -4.70
N ILE A 59 -1.50 5.93 -5.77
CA ILE A 59 -0.71 5.97 -7.01
C ILE A 59 -0.94 7.30 -7.74
N MET A 60 -2.20 7.69 -7.89
CA MET A 60 -2.58 8.90 -8.63
C MET A 60 -2.81 10.06 -7.67
N GLY A 61 -2.82 11.28 -8.19
CA GLY A 61 -3.19 12.46 -7.42
C GLY A 61 -2.09 13.05 -6.53
N VAL A 62 -1.18 12.22 -6.05
CA VAL A 62 -0.06 12.66 -5.19
C VAL A 62 1.31 12.31 -5.76
N ASN A 63 1.37 11.93 -7.02
CA ASN A 63 2.61 11.45 -7.65
C ASN A 63 3.21 10.27 -6.87
N GLY A 64 2.38 9.24 -6.68
CA GLY A 64 2.66 8.13 -5.78
C GLY A 64 3.92 7.35 -6.13
N PHE A 65 4.28 7.21 -7.40
CA PHE A 65 5.50 6.49 -7.78
C PHE A 65 6.77 7.21 -7.35
N GLU A 66 6.78 8.55 -7.39
CA GLU A 66 7.93 9.31 -6.91
C GLU A 66 8.03 9.22 -5.37
N LEU A 67 6.91 9.28 -4.68
CA LEU A 67 6.88 9.08 -3.23
C LEU A 67 7.32 7.65 -2.86
N LEU A 68 6.93 6.66 -3.66
CA LEU A 68 7.35 5.27 -3.46
C LEU A 68 8.88 5.16 -3.52
N LYS A 69 9.52 5.77 -4.50
CA LYS A 69 10.99 5.76 -4.59
C LYS A 69 11.63 6.34 -3.34
N THR A 70 11.10 7.46 -2.85
CA THR A 70 11.61 8.11 -1.63
C THR A 70 11.42 7.21 -0.41
N SER A 71 10.23 6.64 -0.25
CA SER A 71 9.89 5.79 0.88
C SER A 71 10.78 4.54 0.94
N VAL A 72 10.95 3.87 -0.20
CA VAL A 72 11.79 2.68 -0.32
C VAL A 72 13.26 3.02 -0.03
N LYS A 73 13.74 4.14 -0.53
CA LYS A 73 15.10 4.61 -0.27
C LYS A 73 15.33 4.86 1.23
N ARG A 74 14.30 5.32 1.94
CA ARG A 74 14.34 5.49 3.39
C ARG A 74 14.23 4.17 4.15
N GLY A 75 13.94 3.06 3.46
CA GLY A 75 13.81 1.74 4.06
C GLY A 75 12.45 1.46 4.67
N PHE A 76 11.42 2.24 4.32
CA PHE A 76 10.08 2.05 4.86
C PHE A 76 9.29 1.03 4.03
N PRO A 77 8.69 0.00 4.66
CA PRO A 77 7.73 -0.86 3.96
C PRO A 77 6.60 -0.03 3.39
N THR A 78 6.36 -0.13 2.08
CA THR A 78 5.43 0.76 1.38
C THR A 78 4.37 -0.06 0.67
N VAL A 79 3.11 0.28 0.94
CA VAL A 79 1.92 -0.35 0.34
C VAL A 79 1.29 0.67 -0.61
N MET A 80 1.01 0.23 -1.85
CA MET A 80 0.34 1.09 -2.82
C MET A 80 -1.17 0.92 -2.72
N LEU A 81 -1.89 2.02 -2.79
CA LEU A 81 -3.35 2.06 -2.73
C LEU A 81 -3.87 2.62 -4.04
N THR A 82 -4.90 2.03 -4.63
CA THR A 82 -5.37 2.47 -5.93
C THR A 82 -6.87 2.33 -6.10
N ALA A 83 -7.45 3.22 -6.94
CA ALA A 83 -8.85 3.21 -7.31
C ALA A 83 -9.04 2.60 -8.70
N TYR A 84 -9.82 3.26 -9.53
CA TYR A 84 -10.25 2.77 -10.84
C TYR A 84 -9.15 2.60 -11.88
N ALA A 85 -8.07 3.35 -11.74
CA ALA A 85 -6.99 3.37 -12.72
C ALA A 85 -6.01 2.20 -12.56
N LEU A 86 -6.40 1.18 -11.82
CA LEU A 86 -5.56 -0.01 -11.64
C LEU A 86 -5.36 -0.71 -12.99
N THR A 87 -4.10 -0.84 -13.39
CA THR A 87 -3.70 -1.55 -14.60
C THR A 87 -2.59 -2.54 -14.25
N PRO A 88 -2.39 -3.59 -15.08
CA PRO A 88 -1.25 -4.48 -14.88
C PRO A 88 0.09 -3.74 -14.89
N GLU A 89 0.21 -2.69 -15.71
CA GLU A 89 1.42 -1.88 -15.81
C GLU A 89 1.71 -1.12 -14.50
N ALA A 90 0.68 -0.56 -13.88
CA ALA A 90 0.82 0.13 -12.60
C ALA A 90 1.23 -0.84 -11.50
N LEU A 91 0.65 -2.03 -11.48
CA LEU A 91 0.99 -3.09 -10.55
C LEU A 91 2.46 -3.52 -10.73
N GLU A 92 2.87 -3.76 -11.98
CA GLU A 92 4.25 -4.13 -12.30
C GLU A 92 5.23 -3.04 -11.86
N LYS A 93 4.91 -1.78 -12.13
CA LYS A 93 5.77 -0.65 -11.74
C LYS A 93 5.89 -0.57 -10.22
N SER A 94 4.81 -0.79 -9.49
CA SER A 94 4.84 -0.81 -8.02
C SER A 94 5.80 -1.89 -7.50
N ILE A 95 5.73 -3.09 -8.08
CA ILE A 95 6.63 -4.20 -7.72
C ILE A 95 8.08 -3.83 -8.01
N LYS A 96 8.36 -3.33 -9.19
CA LYS A 96 9.73 -2.98 -9.62
C LYS A 96 10.34 -1.87 -8.77
N LEU A 97 9.54 -0.92 -8.33
CA LEU A 97 10.02 0.20 -7.52
C LEU A 97 10.15 -0.18 -6.03
N GLY A 98 9.77 -1.38 -5.65
CA GLY A 98 10.02 -1.90 -4.31
C GLY A 98 8.85 -1.85 -3.35
N ALA A 99 7.63 -1.61 -3.80
CA ALA A 99 6.47 -1.72 -2.93
C ALA A 99 6.36 -3.15 -2.41
N VAL A 100 5.94 -3.31 -1.17
CA VAL A 100 5.85 -4.63 -0.53
C VAL A 100 4.46 -5.24 -0.67
N SER A 101 3.46 -4.43 -0.93
CA SER A 101 2.08 -4.86 -1.10
C SER A 101 1.28 -3.81 -1.86
N PHE A 102 0.03 -4.13 -2.12
CA PHE A 102 -0.85 -3.33 -2.95
C PHE A 102 -2.29 -3.60 -2.51
N LEU A 103 -3.12 -2.57 -2.48
CA LEU A 103 -4.51 -2.74 -2.07
C LEU A 103 -5.43 -1.89 -2.95
N PRO A 104 -6.46 -2.49 -3.57
CA PRO A 104 -7.52 -1.71 -4.21
C PRO A 104 -8.31 -0.95 -3.15
N LYS A 105 -8.68 0.30 -3.44
CA LYS A 105 -9.47 1.11 -2.49
C LYS A 105 -10.79 0.46 -2.10
N GLU A 106 -11.38 -0.36 -2.98
CA GLU A 106 -12.60 -1.14 -2.69
C GLU A 106 -12.43 -2.15 -1.55
N LYS A 107 -11.19 -2.53 -1.25
CA LYS A 107 -10.87 -3.49 -0.18
C LYS A 107 -10.33 -2.82 1.08
N MET A 108 -10.53 -1.51 1.22
CA MET A 108 -9.95 -0.76 2.33
C MET A 108 -10.43 -1.22 3.71
N SER A 109 -11.62 -1.80 3.80
CA SER A 109 -12.11 -2.35 5.06
C SER A 109 -11.24 -3.49 5.60
N ASP A 110 -10.44 -4.13 4.73
CA ASP A 110 -9.52 -5.21 5.10
C ASP A 110 -8.08 -4.74 5.24
N LEU A 111 -7.85 -3.43 5.22
CA LEU A 111 -6.51 -2.85 5.24
C LEU A 111 -5.68 -3.35 6.42
N ASP A 112 -6.28 -3.47 7.59
CA ASP A 112 -5.59 -3.97 8.80
C ASP A 112 -5.01 -5.36 8.59
N GLU A 113 -5.75 -6.27 7.95
CA GLU A 113 -5.28 -7.62 7.65
C GLU A 113 -4.10 -7.61 6.67
N PHE A 114 -4.17 -6.77 5.63
CA PHE A 114 -3.08 -6.66 4.66
C PHE A 114 -1.82 -6.09 5.29
N LEU A 115 -1.95 -5.09 6.17
CA LEU A 115 -0.79 -4.53 6.86
C LEU A 115 -0.21 -5.51 7.88
N ALA A 116 -1.04 -6.31 8.53
CA ALA A 116 -0.56 -7.35 9.44
C ALA A 116 0.34 -8.34 8.71
N ASP A 117 0.00 -8.71 7.47
CA ASP A 117 0.85 -9.57 6.65
C ASP A 117 2.23 -8.95 6.40
N VAL A 118 2.28 -7.64 6.18
CA VAL A 118 3.54 -6.90 6.00
C VAL A 118 4.38 -6.97 7.27
N VAL A 119 3.77 -6.76 8.43
CA VAL A 119 4.46 -6.83 9.73
C VAL A 119 4.99 -8.22 9.99
N LEU A 120 4.19 -9.26 9.73
CA LEU A 120 4.61 -10.66 9.92
C LEU A 120 5.83 -11.02 9.08
N LYS A 121 5.97 -10.43 7.89
CA LYS A 121 7.11 -10.64 6.99
C LYS A 121 8.31 -9.74 7.33
N GLY A 122 8.21 -8.95 8.40
CA GLY A 122 9.30 -8.04 8.77
C GLY A 122 9.53 -6.92 7.76
N GLY A 123 8.47 -6.51 7.06
CA GLY A 123 8.57 -5.45 6.04
C GLY A 123 9.05 -5.91 4.68
N GLN A 124 9.23 -7.22 4.49
CA GLN A 124 9.59 -7.78 3.19
C GLN A 124 8.37 -7.89 2.27
N PRO A 125 8.58 -7.99 0.95
CA PRO A 125 7.45 -8.12 0.01
C PRO A 125 6.54 -9.30 0.32
N VAL A 126 5.22 -9.09 0.20
CA VAL A 126 4.19 -10.10 0.49
C VAL A 126 3.36 -10.43 -0.75
N TRP A 127 3.92 -10.28 -1.95
CA TRP A 127 3.17 -10.42 -3.21
C TRP A 127 2.49 -11.77 -3.37
N GLY A 128 3.14 -12.87 -3.00
CA GLY A 128 2.52 -14.19 -3.08
C GLY A 128 1.24 -14.29 -2.25
N LYS A 129 1.30 -13.83 -1.02
CA LYS A 129 0.15 -13.83 -0.12
C LYS A 129 -0.95 -12.89 -0.59
N LEU A 130 -0.55 -11.74 -1.15
CA LEU A 130 -1.47 -10.78 -1.73
C LEU A 130 -2.28 -11.41 -2.88
N PHE A 131 -1.61 -12.12 -3.79
CA PHE A 131 -2.29 -12.74 -4.92
C PHE A 131 -3.19 -13.89 -4.48
N ASP A 132 -2.87 -14.57 -3.39
CA ASP A 132 -3.77 -15.56 -2.82
C ASP A 132 -5.07 -14.89 -2.33
N LYS A 133 -4.96 -13.73 -1.70
CA LYS A 133 -6.12 -13.00 -1.17
C LYS A 133 -6.92 -12.28 -2.25
N LEU A 134 -6.27 -11.75 -3.27
CA LEU A 134 -6.86 -10.89 -4.30
C LEU A 134 -6.91 -11.51 -5.69
N GLY A 135 -6.59 -12.81 -5.82
CA GLY A 135 -6.55 -13.46 -7.13
C GLY A 135 -7.84 -13.33 -7.93
N GLU A 136 -8.97 -13.54 -7.28
CA GLU A 136 -10.27 -13.39 -7.95
C GLU A 136 -10.53 -11.96 -8.38
N PHE A 137 -10.17 -10.98 -7.54
CA PHE A 137 -10.30 -9.57 -7.87
C PHE A 137 -9.49 -9.23 -9.13
N PHE A 138 -8.24 -9.68 -9.19
CA PHE A 138 -7.38 -9.43 -10.35
C PHE A 138 -7.88 -10.17 -11.59
N ASN A 139 -8.40 -11.38 -11.45
CA ASN A 139 -8.99 -12.12 -12.57
C ASN A 139 -10.17 -11.39 -13.17
N LYS A 140 -11.03 -10.82 -12.35
CA LYS A 140 -12.17 -10.03 -12.82
C LYS A 140 -11.74 -8.74 -13.49
N ARG A 141 -10.70 -8.10 -12.97
CA ARG A 141 -10.23 -6.80 -13.45
C ARG A 141 -9.43 -6.92 -14.75
N PHE A 142 -8.55 -7.91 -14.83
CA PHE A 142 -7.57 -8.05 -15.92
C PHE A 142 -7.84 -9.24 -16.84
N GLY A 143 -8.78 -10.13 -16.50
CA GLY A 143 -9.02 -11.38 -17.19
C GLY A 143 -8.27 -12.55 -16.55
N PRO A 144 -8.74 -13.80 -16.74
CA PRO A 144 -8.22 -14.97 -16.01
C PRO A 144 -6.73 -15.27 -16.23
N ASP A 145 -6.17 -14.83 -17.35
CA ASP A 145 -4.79 -15.11 -17.73
C ASP A 145 -3.84 -13.92 -17.54
N TRP A 146 -4.26 -12.93 -16.75
CA TRP A 146 -3.49 -11.68 -16.60
C TRP A 146 -2.06 -11.90 -16.12
N ASN A 147 -1.86 -12.84 -15.20
CA ASN A 147 -0.53 -13.13 -14.66
C ASN A 147 0.39 -13.72 -15.72
N GLU A 148 -0.13 -14.62 -16.55
CA GLU A 148 0.64 -15.22 -17.65
C GLU A 148 0.99 -14.18 -18.71
N ARG A 149 0.01 -13.34 -19.09
CA ARG A 149 0.24 -12.29 -20.10
C ARG A 149 1.30 -11.29 -19.67
N ASN A 150 1.30 -10.92 -18.39
CA ASN A 150 2.17 -9.87 -17.87
C ASN A 150 3.42 -10.40 -17.18
N LYS A 151 3.49 -11.70 -16.91
CA LYS A 151 4.69 -12.38 -16.39
C LYS A 151 5.20 -11.82 -15.06
N PHE A 152 4.28 -11.50 -14.16
CA PHE A 152 4.64 -10.94 -12.86
C PHE A 152 5.45 -11.91 -12.01
N PHE A 153 5.12 -13.20 -12.07
CA PHE A 153 5.77 -14.25 -11.26
C PHE A 153 6.19 -15.42 -12.16
N LYS A 154 7.46 -15.51 -12.38
CA LYS A 154 8.03 -16.64 -13.11
C LYS A 154 9.13 -17.30 -12.32
#